data_1315c9e92e4ccec322fcaf2324a07e07
#
_entry.id   1315c9e92e4ccec322fcaf2324a07e07
#
_cell.length_a   1.000
_cell.length_b   1.000
_cell.length_c   1.000
_cell.angle_alpha   90.00
_cell.angle_beta   90.00
_cell.angle_gamma   90.00
#
_symmetry.space_group_name_H-M   'P 1'
#
loop_
_entity.id
_entity.type
_entity.pdbx_description
1 polymer ?
#
loop_
_entity_poly.entity_id
_entity_poly.type
_entity_poly.pdbx_seq_one_letter_code
_entity_poly.pdbx_strand_id
1 'polypeptide(L)'
;NASTTLHADFIAIHWYGWNAGSCDAAASQLESYIKYAEGFSGNRPIWITEWGCLNNSAPDAQTVLSFYQGALAVFAKHPRLQRYAWYPWSTNLDLANADGSLTALGVAYAAAPSYK
;
A
#
# COMPACT_ATOMS: atom_id res chain seq x y z
N ASN A 1 26.90 -23.01 16.75
CA ASN A 1 26.12 -21.94 16.09
C ASN A 1 25.85 -22.35 14.65
N ALA A 2 24.77 -23.11 14.44
CA ALA A 2 24.27 -23.38 13.11
C ALA A 2 23.76 -22.03 12.55
N SER A 3 24.54 -21.38 11.70
CA SER A 3 24.10 -20.29 10.85
C SER A 3 23.11 -20.90 9.86
N THR A 4 21.83 -20.91 10.23
CA THR A 4 20.77 -21.10 9.24
C THR A 4 20.74 -19.85 8.40
N THR A 5 21.40 -19.86 7.27
CA THR A 5 21.24 -18.85 6.22
C THR A 5 19.84 -19.00 5.64
N LEU A 6 18.86 -18.40 6.32
CA LEU A 6 17.54 -18.22 5.72
C LEU A 6 17.70 -17.24 4.55
N HIS A 7 17.57 -17.77 3.35
CA HIS A 7 17.54 -16.97 2.13
C HIS A 7 16.12 -16.45 1.93
N ALA A 8 15.94 -15.14 2.04
CA ALA A 8 14.71 -14.47 1.66
C ALA A 8 14.97 -13.67 0.38
N ASP A 9 14.16 -13.86 -0.64
CA ASP A 9 14.28 -13.16 -1.93
C ASP A 9 13.68 -11.74 -1.86
N PHE A 10 12.69 -11.53 -1.01
CA PHE A 10 12.03 -10.25 -0.76
C PHE A 10 11.53 -10.16 0.68
N ILE A 11 11.17 -8.96 1.10
CA ILE A 11 10.52 -8.69 2.38
C ILE A 11 9.07 -8.33 2.11
N ALA A 12 8.12 -9.08 2.67
CA ALA A 12 6.70 -8.77 2.61
C ALA A 12 6.30 -7.94 3.84
N ILE A 13 5.56 -6.87 3.59
CA ILE A 13 5.01 -6.00 4.63
C ILE A 13 3.52 -5.73 4.38
N HIS A 14 2.79 -5.43 5.46
CA HIS A 14 1.40 -4.95 5.42
C HIS A 14 1.34 -3.55 6.05
N TRP A 15 0.43 -2.71 5.56
CA TRP A 15 0.20 -1.40 6.15
C TRP A 15 -1.23 -0.93 5.98
N TYR A 16 -1.84 -0.48 7.07
CA TYR A 16 -3.26 -0.11 7.08
C TYR A 16 -3.55 1.29 7.66
N GLY A 17 -2.57 2.04 8.06
CA GLY A 17 -2.75 3.41 8.54
C GLY A 17 -3.58 3.56 9.81
N TRP A 18 -3.54 2.58 10.71
CA TRP A 18 -4.34 2.55 11.94
C TRP A 18 -4.22 3.80 12.83
N ASN A 19 -3.07 4.45 12.78
CA ASN A 19 -2.77 5.64 13.60
C ASN A 19 -2.97 6.95 12.83
N ALA A 20 -3.38 6.91 11.57
CA ALA A 20 -3.69 8.11 10.81
C ALA A 20 -5.04 8.64 11.26
N GLY A 21 -5.09 9.84 11.80
CA GLY A 21 -6.35 10.48 12.20
C GLY A 21 -7.29 10.73 11.02
N SER A 22 -6.75 10.79 9.81
CA SER A 22 -7.48 10.81 8.55
C SER A 22 -6.65 10.13 7.47
N CYS A 23 -7.28 9.63 6.43
CA CYS A 23 -6.58 9.10 5.27
C CYS A 23 -5.72 10.16 4.55
N ASP A 24 -6.01 11.44 4.71
CA ASP A 24 -5.24 12.54 4.13
C ASP A 24 -3.78 12.58 4.61
N ALA A 25 -3.54 12.27 5.89
CA ALA A 25 -2.20 12.19 6.44
C ALA A 25 -1.53 10.83 6.22
N ALA A 26 -2.27 9.83 5.75
CA ALA A 26 -1.81 8.44 5.70
C ALA A 26 -0.65 8.21 4.71
N ALA A 27 -0.58 8.96 3.61
CA ALA A 27 0.50 8.80 2.63
C ALA A 27 1.88 9.10 3.22
N SER A 28 2.01 10.11 4.08
CA SER A 28 3.27 10.42 4.76
C SER A 28 3.66 9.38 5.82
N GLN A 29 2.67 8.80 6.49
CA GLN A 29 2.89 7.71 7.44
C GLN A 29 3.29 6.42 6.73
N LEU A 30 2.67 6.12 5.59
CA LEU A 30 3.06 5.01 4.72
C LEU A 30 4.51 5.18 4.25
N GLU A 31 4.90 6.38 3.83
CA GLU A 31 6.30 6.67 3.44
C GLU A 31 7.27 6.41 4.60
N SER A 32 6.93 6.84 5.80
CA SER A 32 7.74 6.61 6.99
C SER A 32 7.88 5.11 7.30
N TYR A 33 6.82 4.35 7.11
CA TYR A 33 6.85 2.90 7.30
C TYR A 33 7.69 2.18 6.23
N ILE A 34 7.61 2.61 4.97
CA ILE A 34 8.46 2.08 3.89
C ILE A 34 9.93 2.34 4.20
N LYS A 35 10.29 3.57 4.62
CA LYS A 35 11.66 3.92 5.04
C LYS A 35 12.15 3.04 6.20
N TYR A 36 11.28 2.78 7.16
CA TYR A 36 11.59 1.86 8.26
C TYR A 36 11.88 0.43 7.72
N ALA A 37 11.04 -0.09 6.83
CA ALA A 37 11.24 -1.39 6.20
C ALA A 37 12.54 -1.43 5.38
N GLU A 38 12.87 -0.37 4.66
CA GLU A 38 14.14 -0.23 3.94
C GLU A 38 15.35 -0.31 4.86
N GLY A 39 15.23 0.15 6.10
CA GLY A 39 16.30 0.11 7.09
C GLY A 39 16.74 -1.31 7.49
N PHE A 40 15.82 -2.28 7.48
CA PHE A 40 16.14 -3.67 7.83
C PHE A 40 16.11 -4.65 6.66
N SER A 41 15.63 -4.25 5.49
CA SER A 41 15.52 -5.14 4.32
C SER A 41 16.89 -5.48 3.70
N GLY A 42 17.94 -4.74 4.04
CA GLY A 42 19.21 -4.79 3.33
C GLY A 42 19.01 -4.32 1.88
N ASN A 43 19.48 -5.11 0.92
CA ASN A 43 19.26 -4.83 -0.52
C ASN A 43 18.08 -5.60 -1.10
N ARG A 44 17.24 -6.23 -0.28
CA ARG A 44 16.13 -7.04 -0.77
C ARG A 44 14.99 -6.17 -1.26
N PRO A 45 14.26 -6.60 -2.30
CA PRO A 45 13.00 -5.99 -2.69
C PRO A 45 11.98 -6.00 -1.55
N ILE A 46 11.12 -4.99 -1.52
CA ILE A 46 10.00 -4.89 -0.59
C ILE A 46 8.71 -5.07 -1.39
N TRP A 47 7.83 -5.91 -0.89
CA TRP A 47 6.48 -6.11 -1.41
C TRP A 47 5.48 -5.71 -0.33
N ILE A 48 4.60 -4.78 -0.63
CA ILE A 48 3.44 -4.49 0.23
C ILE A 48 2.30 -5.39 -0.23
N THR A 49 2.16 -6.53 0.43
CA THR A 49 1.20 -7.57 0.03
C THR A 49 -0.22 -7.28 0.49
N GLU A 50 -0.39 -6.39 1.44
CA GLU A 50 -1.68 -5.82 1.83
C GLU A 50 -1.49 -4.37 2.26
N TRP A 51 -2.32 -3.49 1.75
CA TRP A 51 -2.34 -2.10 2.20
C TRP A 51 -3.66 -1.41 1.89
N GLY A 52 -3.95 -0.40 2.66
CA GLY A 52 -5.12 0.43 2.51
C GLY A 52 -5.13 1.51 3.57
N CYS A 53 -6.09 2.43 3.50
CA CYS A 53 -6.32 3.41 4.53
C CYS A 53 -7.51 2.97 5.37
N LEU A 54 -7.23 2.35 6.52
CA LEU A 54 -8.23 1.97 7.50
C LEU A 54 -8.13 2.92 8.68
N ASN A 55 -9.16 3.70 8.93
CA ASN A 55 -9.35 4.34 10.21
C ASN A 55 -10.66 3.85 10.85
N ASN A 56 -10.91 4.17 12.12
CA ASN A 56 -12.08 3.71 12.88
C ASN A 56 -13.42 4.24 12.31
N SER A 57 -13.39 5.21 11.43
CA SER A 57 -14.52 5.67 10.63
C SER A 57 -14.23 5.33 9.17
N ALA A 58 -15.15 4.62 8.50
CA ALA A 58 -14.98 4.32 7.09
C ALA A 58 -14.77 5.63 6.31
N PRO A 59 -13.61 5.84 5.68
CA PRO A 59 -13.36 7.06 4.93
C PRO A 59 -14.28 7.10 3.71
N ASP A 60 -14.65 8.30 3.25
CA ASP A 60 -15.40 8.43 2.00
C ASP A 60 -14.54 8.05 0.79
N ALA A 61 -15.19 7.70 -0.31
CA ALA A 61 -14.52 7.20 -1.51
C ALA A 61 -13.53 8.22 -2.12
N GLN A 62 -13.82 9.52 -2.03
CA GLN A 62 -12.92 10.55 -2.55
C GLN A 62 -11.64 10.66 -1.71
N THR A 63 -11.76 10.59 -0.40
CA THR A 63 -10.61 10.58 0.52
C THR A 63 -9.73 9.35 0.28
N VAL A 64 -10.33 8.16 0.10
CA VAL A 64 -9.58 6.95 -0.24
C VAL A 64 -8.86 7.08 -1.58
N LEU A 65 -9.52 7.62 -2.60
CA LEU A 65 -8.91 7.83 -3.92
C LEU A 65 -7.73 8.81 -3.83
N SER A 66 -7.88 9.91 -3.10
CA SER A 66 -6.81 10.89 -2.88
C SER A 66 -5.62 10.27 -2.15
N PHE A 67 -5.89 9.47 -1.12
CA PHE A 67 -4.84 8.70 -0.42
C PHE A 67 -4.12 7.75 -1.38
N TYR A 68 -4.85 6.99 -2.18
CA TYR A 68 -4.27 6.06 -3.15
C TYR A 68 -3.32 6.77 -4.12
N GLN A 69 -3.75 7.90 -4.68
CA GLN A 69 -2.93 8.71 -5.59
C GLN A 69 -1.66 9.24 -4.90
N GLY A 70 -1.79 9.72 -3.67
CA GLY A 70 -0.65 10.15 -2.85
C GLY A 70 0.32 9.01 -2.57
N ALA A 71 -0.19 7.82 -2.30
CA ALA A 71 0.62 6.63 -2.06
C ALA A 71 1.41 6.19 -3.31
N LEU A 72 0.81 6.28 -4.51
CA LEU A 72 1.55 6.01 -5.75
C LEU A 72 2.74 6.97 -5.94
N ALA A 73 2.57 8.23 -5.58
CA ALA A 73 3.66 9.21 -5.61
C ALA A 73 4.78 8.88 -4.59
N VAL A 74 4.41 8.30 -3.45
CA VAL A 74 5.38 7.76 -2.48
C VAL A 74 6.11 6.55 -3.07
N PHE A 75 5.38 5.58 -3.61
CA PHE A 75 5.98 4.36 -4.17
C PHE A 75 7.00 4.67 -5.26
N ALA A 76 6.74 5.66 -6.10
CA ALA A 76 7.67 6.09 -7.15
C ALA A 76 9.03 6.58 -6.63
N LYS A 77 9.11 6.99 -5.38
CA LYS A 77 10.37 7.44 -4.72
C LYS A 77 11.17 6.29 -4.09
N HIS A 78 10.58 5.10 -4.00
CA HIS A 78 11.16 3.96 -3.30
C HIS A 78 11.41 2.79 -4.26
N PRO A 79 12.53 2.78 -4.99
CA PRO A 79 12.79 1.79 -6.06
C PRO A 79 12.93 0.34 -5.55
N ARG A 80 13.12 0.15 -4.24
CA ARG A 80 13.10 -1.20 -3.65
C ARG A 80 11.70 -1.73 -3.42
N LEU A 81 10.69 -0.86 -3.42
CA LEU A 81 9.30 -1.27 -3.42
C LEU A 81 8.92 -1.72 -4.83
N GLN A 82 8.82 -3.02 -5.04
CA GLN A 82 8.63 -3.59 -6.38
C GLN A 82 7.20 -4.04 -6.66
N ARG A 83 6.44 -4.37 -5.62
CA ARG A 83 5.07 -4.87 -5.76
C ARG A 83 4.18 -4.35 -4.64
N TYR A 84 2.92 -4.17 -4.96
CA TYR A 84 1.89 -3.85 -3.97
C TYR A 84 0.57 -4.50 -4.35
N ALA A 85 -0.25 -4.83 -3.34
CA ALA A 85 -1.60 -5.35 -3.51
C ALA A 85 -2.55 -4.59 -2.58
N TRP A 86 -3.52 -3.91 -3.18
CA TRP A 86 -4.56 -3.22 -2.43
C TRP A 86 -5.45 -4.21 -1.69
N TYR A 87 -5.83 -3.88 -0.45
CA TYR A 87 -6.73 -4.70 0.33
C TYR A 87 -8.10 -4.03 0.49
N PRO A 88 -9.15 -4.53 -0.15
CA PRO A 88 -10.51 -3.98 -0.06
C PRO A 88 -11.18 -4.45 1.23
N TRP A 89 -11.07 -3.66 2.28
CA TRP A 89 -11.63 -3.98 3.59
C TRP A 89 -13.08 -3.54 3.77
N SER A 90 -13.51 -2.50 3.11
CA SER A 90 -14.85 -1.91 3.26
C SER A 90 -15.36 -1.36 1.93
N THR A 91 -16.65 -1.03 1.87
CA THR A 91 -17.35 -0.59 0.66
C THR A 91 -16.62 0.53 -0.12
N ASN A 92 -16.00 1.48 0.57
CA ASN A 92 -15.28 2.58 -0.09
C ASN A 92 -13.84 2.23 -0.49
N LEU A 93 -13.39 1.03 -0.18
CA LEU A 93 -12.08 0.49 -0.56
C LEU A 93 -12.20 -0.56 -1.68
N ASP A 94 -13.41 -0.89 -2.11
CA ASP A 94 -13.64 -1.86 -3.17
C ASP A 94 -13.12 -1.34 -4.52
N LEU A 95 -12.51 -2.22 -5.29
CA LEU A 95 -12.04 -1.92 -6.65
C LEU A 95 -13.14 -2.15 -7.70
N ALA A 96 -14.14 -2.94 -7.37
CA ALA A 96 -15.26 -3.25 -8.25
C ALA A 96 -16.60 -3.12 -7.52
N ASN A 97 -17.62 -2.69 -8.25
CA ASN A 97 -19.00 -2.67 -7.82
C ASN A 97 -19.60 -4.10 -7.87
N ALA A 98 -20.76 -4.29 -7.25
CA ALA A 98 -21.45 -5.58 -7.24
C ALA A 98 -21.84 -6.09 -8.63
N ASP A 99 -22.00 -5.19 -9.61
CA ASP A 99 -22.28 -5.52 -11.01
C ASP A 99 -21.03 -5.88 -11.84
N GLY A 100 -19.84 -5.83 -11.22
CA GLY A 100 -18.56 -6.11 -11.85
C GLY A 100 -17.90 -4.90 -12.53
N SER A 101 -18.54 -3.74 -12.58
CA SER A 101 -17.93 -2.50 -13.06
C SER A 101 -16.87 -2.01 -12.07
N LEU A 102 -15.85 -1.28 -12.56
CA LEU A 102 -14.82 -0.72 -11.68
C LEU A 102 -15.36 0.50 -10.93
N THR A 103 -14.97 0.63 -9.66
CA THR A 103 -15.10 1.88 -8.91
C THR A 103 -14.10 2.92 -9.42
N ALA A 104 -14.22 4.18 -9.00
CA ALA A 104 -13.20 5.19 -9.31
C ALA A 104 -11.80 4.77 -8.82
N LEU A 105 -11.73 4.14 -7.64
CA LEU A 105 -10.49 3.56 -7.12
C LEU A 105 -10.00 2.39 -7.99
N GLY A 106 -10.91 1.52 -8.43
CA GLY A 106 -10.59 0.41 -9.33
C GLY A 106 -10.03 0.86 -10.67
N VAL A 107 -10.60 1.92 -11.25
CA VAL A 107 -10.08 2.54 -12.48
C VAL A 107 -8.67 3.08 -12.24
N ALA A 108 -8.44 3.81 -11.14
CA ALA A 108 -7.12 4.32 -10.79
C ALA A 108 -6.11 3.19 -10.54
N TYR A 109 -6.53 2.11 -9.88
CA TYR A 109 -5.68 0.95 -9.64
C TYR A 109 -5.28 0.23 -10.94
N ALA A 110 -6.23 0.02 -11.85
CA ALA A 110 -5.98 -0.61 -13.14
C ALA A 110 -5.07 0.23 -14.06
N ALA A 111 -5.14 1.56 -13.93
CA ALA A 111 -4.32 2.49 -14.71
C ALA A 111 -2.94 2.75 -14.08
N ALA A 112 -2.68 2.25 -12.87
CA ALA A 112 -1.42 2.49 -12.19
C ALA A 112 -0.25 1.87 -12.95
N PRO A 113 0.93 2.53 -12.99
CA PRO A 113 2.10 1.98 -13.63
C PRO A 113 2.52 0.69 -12.93
N SER A 114 2.78 -0.36 -13.72
CA SER A 114 3.43 -1.56 -13.20
C SER A 114 4.89 -1.25 -12.92
N TYR A 115 5.32 -1.40 -11.69
CA TYR A 115 6.75 -1.35 -11.36
C TYR A 115 7.38 -2.67 -11.82
N LYS A 116 8.40 -2.55 -12.65
CA LYS A 116 9.17 -3.70 -13.15
C LYS A 116 10.27 -4.04 -12.16
#